data_8da504b9cab78a5d185975d714423b51
#
_entry.id   8da504b9cab78a5d185975d714423b51
#
_cell.length_a   1.000
_cell.length_b   1.000
_cell.length_c   1.000
_cell.angle_alpha   90.00
_cell.angle_beta   90.00
_cell.angle_gamma   90.00
#
_symmetry.space_group_name_H-M   'P 1'
#
loop_
_entity.id
_entity.type
_entity.pdbx_description
1 polymer ?
#
loop_
_entity_poly.entity_id
_entity_poly.type
_entity_poly.pdbx_seq_one_letter_code
_entity_poly.pdbx_strand_id
1 'polypeptide(L)'
;AAIQEADTVIGYVTYIRLVADLLDGKEIIRKSMTEELDRAVEALSRAREGKKVALISSGDAGVYGMAGPTFEVLLQAGWTPPAITLETDEAGHEQRIVGDGIEVEIIPGASALNSCAALVGAPLTHDFCSISLSDLLTPWPTIARRLDAAAQADFVVALYNPKSGRRTRQIVEAQQLFLRHRSPTTPVAIVKSAYRRRQHIEFTTLDRMAEADIGMLSTVLIGNSNTFMQHGLMITPRGYANKYDVTGDRGVKGGERSGRSLSSGLNGWLQSLHADHAAGMSVADLAAQYRLPVDYIQASLDAPLPEPEVSKSRRKTPAASGSPEGNA
;
A
#
# COMPACT_ATOMS: atom_id res chain seq x y z
N ALA A 1 19.66 -15.25 -0.28
CA ALA A 1 19.31 -16.50 0.40
C ALA A 1 18.41 -17.36 -0.51
N ALA A 2 17.09 -17.18 -0.61
CA ALA A 2 16.16 -18.12 -1.27
C ALA A 2 16.53 -18.51 -2.71
N ILE A 3 16.95 -17.57 -3.57
CA ILE A 3 17.41 -17.91 -4.93
C ILE A 3 18.69 -18.77 -4.87
N GLN A 4 19.59 -18.52 -3.92
CA GLN A 4 20.83 -19.28 -3.78
C GLN A 4 20.58 -20.71 -3.32
N GLU A 5 19.57 -20.93 -2.51
CA GLU A 5 19.17 -22.24 -1.97
C GLU A 5 18.30 -23.06 -2.92
N ALA A 6 17.71 -22.41 -3.93
CA ALA A 6 16.84 -23.08 -4.89
C ALA A 6 17.62 -23.97 -5.87
N ASP A 7 17.04 -25.13 -6.20
CA ASP A 7 17.49 -26.01 -7.28
C ASP A 7 17.03 -25.50 -8.64
N THR A 8 15.78 -24.98 -8.67
CA THR A 8 15.13 -24.48 -9.88
C THR A 8 14.70 -23.04 -9.70
N VAL A 9 15.00 -22.19 -10.67
CA VAL A 9 14.56 -20.79 -10.72
C VAL A 9 13.66 -20.57 -11.92
N ILE A 10 12.42 -20.12 -11.65
CA ILE A 10 11.38 -19.91 -12.67
C ILE A 10 11.02 -18.44 -12.72
N GLY A 11 10.94 -17.86 -13.90
CA GLY A 11 10.55 -16.47 -14.02
C GLY A 11 10.39 -15.96 -15.45
N TYR A 12 9.91 -14.73 -15.54
CA TYR A 12 9.90 -13.98 -16.80
C TYR A 12 11.34 -13.68 -17.24
N VAL A 13 11.60 -13.80 -18.54
CA VAL A 13 12.97 -13.66 -19.13
C VAL A 13 13.70 -12.42 -18.63
N THR A 14 13.01 -11.28 -18.52
CA THR A 14 13.61 -10.02 -18.07
C THR A 14 14.01 -10.08 -16.59
N TYR A 15 13.22 -10.75 -15.73
CA TYR A 15 13.51 -10.88 -14.29
C TYR A 15 14.67 -11.85 -14.06
N ILE A 16 14.71 -12.94 -14.79
CA ILE A 16 15.83 -13.89 -14.78
C ILE A 16 17.17 -13.18 -15.09
N ARG A 17 17.17 -12.25 -16.06
CA ARG A 17 18.39 -11.47 -16.39
C ARG A 17 18.86 -10.55 -15.27
N LEU A 18 17.94 -10.08 -14.40
CA LEU A 18 18.28 -9.18 -13.29
C LEU A 18 19.00 -9.89 -12.14
N VAL A 19 18.93 -11.21 -12.07
CA VAL A 19 19.53 -12.04 -11.02
C VAL A 19 20.53 -13.06 -11.60
N ALA A 20 21.06 -12.80 -12.79
CA ALA A 20 21.88 -13.73 -13.54
C ALA A 20 23.10 -14.26 -12.74
N ASP A 21 23.69 -13.42 -11.93
CA ASP A 21 24.86 -13.73 -11.06
C ASP A 21 24.53 -14.69 -9.91
N LEU A 22 23.25 -14.96 -9.65
CA LEU A 22 22.79 -15.87 -8.60
C LEU A 22 22.34 -17.24 -9.16
N LEU A 23 22.47 -17.46 -10.46
CA LEU A 23 21.85 -18.59 -11.16
C LEU A 23 22.82 -19.73 -11.53
N ASP A 24 24.08 -19.61 -11.17
CA ASP A 24 25.08 -20.62 -11.48
C ASP A 24 24.72 -22.00 -10.88
N GLY A 25 24.83 -23.04 -11.68
CA GLY A 25 24.51 -24.42 -11.29
C GLY A 25 23.01 -24.74 -11.11
N LYS A 26 22.10 -23.84 -11.47
CA LYS A 26 20.65 -24.02 -11.26
C LYS A 26 19.90 -24.38 -12.55
N GLU A 27 18.82 -25.13 -12.40
CA GLU A 27 17.83 -25.27 -13.47
C GLU A 27 17.10 -23.94 -13.66
N ILE A 28 17.05 -23.43 -14.90
CA ILE A 28 16.45 -22.14 -15.19
C ILE A 28 15.30 -22.29 -16.18
N ILE A 29 14.09 -21.98 -15.74
CA ILE A 29 12.89 -22.05 -16.57
C ILE A 29 12.41 -20.63 -16.89
N ARG A 30 12.47 -20.29 -18.19
CA ARG A 30 12.08 -18.98 -18.70
C ARG A 30 10.75 -19.09 -19.40
N LYS A 31 9.80 -18.26 -19.01
CA LYS A 31 8.48 -18.15 -19.63
C LYS A 31 8.22 -16.70 -20.08
N SER A 32 7.26 -16.51 -20.98
CA SER A 32 6.84 -15.18 -21.44
C SER A 32 5.99 -14.46 -20.38
N MET A 33 5.72 -13.18 -20.59
CA MET A 33 4.95 -12.37 -19.65
C MET A 33 3.50 -12.87 -19.51
N THR A 34 2.90 -13.36 -20.58
CA THR A 34 1.50 -13.83 -20.62
C THR A 34 1.30 -15.25 -20.07
N GLU A 35 2.39 -15.94 -19.70
CA GLU A 35 2.39 -17.31 -19.18
C GLU A 35 2.51 -17.32 -17.65
N GLU A 36 1.71 -16.51 -16.95
CA GLU A 36 1.76 -16.42 -15.48
C GLU A 36 1.30 -17.72 -14.82
N LEU A 37 0.17 -18.27 -15.27
CA LEU A 37 -0.32 -19.55 -14.76
C LEU A 37 0.64 -20.70 -15.10
N ASP A 38 1.22 -20.73 -16.30
CA ASP A 38 2.19 -21.76 -16.68
C ASP A 38 3.45 -21.74 -15.82
N ARG A 39 3.88 -20.55 -15.38
CA ARG A 39 4.99 -20.44 -14.40
C ARG A 39 4.63 -21.04 -13.05
N ALA A 40 3.40 -20.84 -12.59
CA ALA A 40 2.93 -21.39 -11.32
C ALA A 40 2.75 -22.92 -11.40
N VAL A 41 2.19 -23.43 -12.50
CA VAL A 41 2.06 -24.87 -12.76
C VAL A 41 3.43 -25.54 -12.80
N GLU A 42 4.39 -24.95 -13.51
CA GLU A 42 5.75 -25.46 -13.59
C GLU A 42 6.45 -25.49 -12.20
N ALA A 43 6.22 -24.43 -11.41
CA ALA A 43 6.76 -24.38 -10.04
C ALA A 43 6.20 -25.52 -9.17
N LEU A 44 4.89 -25.78 -9.25
CA LEU A 44 4.26 -26.88 -8.54
C LEU A 44 4.78 -28.24 -9.02
N SER A 45 4.99 -28.42 -10.33
CA SER A 45 5.53 -29.66 -10.90
C SER A 45 6.93 -29.95 -10.33
N ARG A 46 7.81 -28.97 -10.36
CA ARG A 46 9.18 -29.12 -9.82
C ARG A 46 9.21 -29.36 -8.31
N ALA A 47 8.32 -28.69 -7.57
CA ALA A 47 8.20 -28.90 -6.12
C ALA A 47 7.72 -30.32 -5.78
N ARG A 48 6.81 -30.90 -6.59
CA ARG A 48 6.35 -32.29 -6.46
C ARG A 48 7.46 -33.32 -6.76
N GLU A 49 8.47 -32.91 -7.54
CA GLU A 49 9.69 -33.70 -7.76
C GLU A 49 10.69 -33.60 -6.59
N GLY A 50 10.34 -32.91 -5.51
CA GLY A 50 11.20 -32.70 -4.33
C GLY A 50 12.22 -31.59 -4.48
N LYS A 51 12.12 -30.74 -5.51
CA LYS A 51 13.05 -29.63 -5.74
C LYS A 51 12.65 -28.39 -4.94
N LYS A 52 13.64 -27.65 -4.45
CA LYS A 52 13.45 -26.29 -3.94
C LYS A 52 13.31 -25.34 -5.12
N VAL A 53 12.16 -24.66 -5.21
CA VAL A 53 11.80 -23.81 -6.35
C VAL A 53 11.74 -22.35 -5.95
N ALA A 54 12.49 -21.48 -6.62
CA ALA A 54 12.33 -20.05 -6.53
C ALA A 54 11.52 -19.53 -7.74
N LEU A 55 10.26 -19.21 -7.54
CA LEU A 55 9.43 -18.52 -8.51
C LEU A 55 9.62 -17.02 -8.34
N ILE A 56 10.38 -16.39 -9.25
CA ILE A 56 10.76 -14.98 -9.12
C ILE A 56 9.77 -14.02 -9.75
N SER A 57 9.53 -12.93 -9.05
CA SER A 57 8.71 -11.80 -9.48
C SER A 57 9.52 -10.50 -9.40
N SER A 58 9.11 -9.46 -10.11
CA SER A 58 9.70 -8.13 -9.98
C SER A 58 8.97 -7.34 -8.89
N GLY A 59 9.71 -6.64 -8.07
CA GLY A 59 9.14 -5.88 -6.96
C GLY A 59 8.74 -6.77 -5.80
N ASP A 60 7.50 -6.68 -5.39
CA ASP A 60 6.91 -7.53 -4.35
C ASP A 60 6.01 -8.59 -4.99
N ALA A 61 6.15 -9.85 -4.58
CA ALA A 61 5.39 -10.96 -5.16
C ALA A 61 3.88 -10.88 -4.84
N GLY A 62 3.50 -10.22 -3.74
CA GLY A 62 2.12 -10.02 -3.31
C GLY A 62 1.45 -8.78 -3.92
N VAL A 63 2.22 -7.86 -4.54
CA VAL A 63 1.70 -6.62 -5.13
C VAL A 63 1.71 -6.71 -6.66
N TYR A 64 0.61 -7.15 -7.25
CA TYR A 64 0.47 -7.43 -8.69
C TYR A 64 1.55 -8.37 -9.24
N GLY A 65 2.03 -9.28 -8.40
CA GLY A 65 3.08 -10.26 -8.71
C GLY A 65 2.56 -11.69 -8.74
N MET A 66 3.50 -12.65 -8.63
CA MET A 66 3.22 -14.07 -8.83
C MET A 66 2.54 -14.78 -7.65
N ALA A 67 2.41 -14.16 -6.46
CA ALA A 67 1.82 -14.84 -5.31
C ALA A 67 0.37 -15.26 -5.53
N GLY A 68 -0.49 -14.38 -6.07
CA GLY A 68 -1.88 -14.68 -6.38
C GLY A 68 -2.02 -15.89 -7.32
N PRO A 69 -1.51 -15.81 -8.56
CA PRO A 69 -1.55 -16.92 -9.52
C PRO A 69 -0.98 -18.23 -8.98
N THR A 70 0.06 -18.15 -8.13
CA THR A 70 0.66 -19.34 -7.51
C THR A 70 -0.32 -20.02 -6.57
N PHE A 71 -0.95 -19.28 -5.65
CA PHE A 71 -1.95 -19.85 -4.75
C PHE A 71 -3.19 -20.36 -5.48
N GLU A 72 -3.64 -19.67 -6.53
CA GLU A 72 -4.75 -20.16 -7.35
C GLU A 72 -4.46 -21.54 -7.94
N VAL A 73 -3.27 -21.75 -8.51
CA VAL A 73 -2.84 -23.05 -9.07
C VAL A 73 -2.71 -24.10 -7.97
N LEU A 74 -2.09 -23.77 -6.86
CA LEU A 74 -1.89 -24.68 -5.71
C LEU A 74 -3.24 -25.18 -5.17
N LEU A 75 -4.17 -24.27 -4.91
CA LEU A 75 -5.49 -24.61 -4.37
C LEU A 75 -6.32 -25.44 -5.36
N GLN A 76 -6.27 -25.13 -6.65
CA GLN A 76 -6.91 -25.95 -7.68
C GLN A 76 -6.33 -27.35 -7.78
N ALA A 77 -5.04 -27.49 -7.47
CA ALA A 77 -4.35 -28.78 -7.45
C ALA A 77 -4.52 -29.56 -6.13
N GLY A 78 -5.40 -29.10 -5.23
CA GLY A 78 -5.68 -29.73 -3.95
C GLY A 78 -4.58 -29.56 -2.91
N TRP A 79 -3.70 -28.57 -3.08
CA TRP A 79 -2.65 -28.29 -2.10
C TRP A 79 -3.23 -27.79 -0.76
N THR A 80 -2.66 -28.28 0.32
CA THR A 80 -2.86 -27.75 1.67
C THR A 80 -1.50 -27.43 2.27
N PRO A 81 -1.39 -26.35 3.09
CA PRO A 81 -0.14 -26.06 3.75
C PRO A 81 0.27 -27.21 4.70
N PRO A 82 1.55 -27.60 4.73
CA PRO A 82 2.04 -28.59 5.67
C PRO A 82 1.85 -28.10 7.11
N ALA A 83 1.71 -29.06 8.04
CA ALA A 83 1.69 -28.74 9.46
C ALA A 83 3.04 -28.15 9.88
N ILE A 84 3.00 -27.10 10.70
CA ILE A 84 4.20 -26.50 11.27
C ILE A 84 4.13 -26.67 12.78
N THR A 85 5.17 -27.29 13.35
CA THR A 85 5.38 -27.40 14.79
C THR A 85 6.64 -26.65 15.21
N LEU A 86 6.61 -26.04 16.39
CA LEU A 86 7.79 -25.46 17.01
C LEU A 86 8.24 -26.44 18.10
N GLU A 87 9.44 -26.94 17.97
CA GLU A 87 10.08 -27.78 19.01
C GLU A 87 11.22 -26.97 19.65
N THR A 88 11.30 -27.07 20.97
CA THR A 88 12.39 -26.42 21.70
C THR A 88 13.43 -27.48 22.05
N ASP A 89 14.68 -27.27 21.63
CA ASP A 89 15.78 -28.14 21.97
C ASP A 89 16.18 -28.04 23.45
N GLU A 90 17.07 -28.95 23.91
CA GLU A 90 17.55 -28.97 25.29
C GLU A 90 18.29 -27.69 25.71
N ALA A 91 18.75 -26.89 24.74
CA ALA A 91 19.43 -25.62 24.96
C ALA A 91 18.47 -24.42 24.99
N GLY A 92 17.16 -24.64 24.77
CA GLY A 92 16.13 -23.61 24.78
C GLY A 92 15.96 -22.90 23.43
N HIS A 93 16.55 -23.38 22.34
CA HIS A 93 16.34 -22.81 21.01
C HIS A 93 15.09 -23.41 20.37
N GLU A 94 14.23 -22.55 19.84
CA GLU A 94 13.07 -22.96 19.07
C GLU A 94 13.48 -23.41 17.67
N GLN A 95 13.15 -24.63 17.30
CA GLN A 95 13.31 -25.18 15.97
C GLN A 95 11.96 -25.34 15.27
N ARG A 96 11.84 -24.84 14.06
CA ARG A 96 10.66 -24.96 13.24
C ARG A 96 10.71 -26.28 12.45
N ILE A 97 9.76 -27.15 12.70
CA ILE A 97 9.61 -28.44 11.99
C ILE A 97 8.44 -28.31 11.03
N VAL A 98 8.69 -28.63 9.77
CA VAL A 98 7.69 -28.64 8.71
C VAL A 98 7.31 -30.09 8.44
N GLY A 99 6.03 -30.41 8.50
CA GLY A 99 5.49 -31.72 8.15
C GLY A 99 5.57 -32.02 6.66
N ASP A 100 5.09 -33.20 6.28
CA ASP A 100 5.08 -33.63 4.89
C ASP A 100 4.23 -32.67 4.02
N GLY A 101 4.73 -32.40 2.79
CA GLY A 101 4.07 -31.59 1.80
C GLY A 101 4.95 -30.50 1.21
N ILE A 102 4.33 -29.66 0.38
CA ILE A 102 5.01 -28.53 -0.24
C ILE A 102 4.80 -27.30 0.62
N GLU A 103 5.86 -26.80 1.21
CA GLU A 103 5.85 -25.50 1.88
C GLU A 103 5.96 -24.38 0.86
N VAL A 104 5.18 -23.31 1.07
CA VAL A 104 5.21 -22.10 0.23
C VAL A 104 5.47 -20.88 1.11
N GLU A 105 6.57 -20.21 0.82
CA GLU A 105 6.95 -18.96 1.46
C GLU A 105 6.85 -17.80 0.47
N ILE A 106 6.16 -16.72 0.86
CA ILE A 106 6.14 -15.47 0.12
C ILE A 106 7.19 -14.53 0.71
N ILE A 107 8.24 -14.30 -0.07
CA ILE A 107 9.33 -13.41 0.33
C ILE A 107 8.97 -11.98 -0.10
N PRO A 108 8.81 -11.05 0.85
CA PRO A 108 8.47 -9.68 0.53
C PRO A 108 9.59 -8.98 -0.24
N GLY A 109 9.21 -8.06 -1.11
CA GLY A 109 10.14 -7.27 -1.92
C GLY A 109 9.78 -5.79 -1.94
N ALA A 110 10.65 -4.98 -2.52
CA ALA A 110 10.39 -3.56 -2.72
C ALA A 110 9.46 -3.36 -3.93
N SER A 111 8.18 -3.12 -3.67
CA SER A 111 7.19 -2.87 -4.73
C SER A 111 7.51 -1.61 -5.53
N ALA A 112 7.00 -1.52 -6.76
CA ALA A 112 7.09 -0.29 -7.56
C ALA A 112 6.43 0.90 -6.84
N LEU A 113 5.38 0.67 -6.05
CA LEU A 113 4.74 1.69 -5.21
C LEU A 113 5.76 2.39 -4.31
N ASN A 114 6.46 1.62 -3.47
CA ASN A 114 7.43 2.15 -2.51
C ASN A 114 8.66 2.72 -3.22
N SER A 115 9.15 2.02 -4.25
CA SER A 115 10.34 2.42 -5.00
C SER A 115 10.12 3.74 -5.74
N CYS A 116 8.97 3.89 -6.41
CA CYS A 116 8.65 5.13 -7.12
C CYS A 116 8.39 6.28 -6.15
N ALA A 117 7.68 6.05 -5.05
CA ALA A 117 7.43 7.07 -4.04
C ALA A 117 8.73 7.61 -3.42
N ALA A 118 9.68 6.73 -3.08
CA ALA A 118 10.98 7.12 -2.53
C ALA A 118 11.81 7.99 -3.49
N LEU A 119 11.66 7.81 -4.80
CA LEU A 119 12.36 8.61 -5.81
C LEU A 119 11.79 10.02 -6.00
N VAL A 120 10.54 10.24 -5.64
CA VAL A 120 9.86 11.52 -5.88
C VAL A 120 9.65 12.34 -4.61
N GLY A 121 9.94 11.79 -3.44
CA GLY A 121 9.80 12.48 -2.16
C GLY A 121 9.03 11.66 -1.12
N ALA A 122 7.92 12.20 -0.62
CA ALA A 122 7.08 11.56 0.39
C ALA A 122 5.58 11.66 0.03
N PRO A 123 5.14 11.15 -1.13
CA PRO A 123 3.74 11.24 -1.56
C PRO A 123 2.81 10.31 -0.79
N LEU A 124 3.31 9.21 -0.21
CA LEU A 124 2.53 8.15 0.43
C LEU A 124 2.47 8.25 1.97
N THR A 125 2.75 9.41 2.54
CA THR A 125 2.73 9.57 4.00
C THR A 125 1.33 9.78 4.57
N HIS A 126 0.32 9.89 3.73
CA HIS A 126 -1.10 9.88 4.06
C HIS A 126 -1.79 8.67 3.45
N ASP A 127 -3.11 8.54 3.60
CA ASP A 127 -3.87 7.42 3.06
C ASP A 127 -3.74 7.33 1.54
N PHE A 128 -3.47 6.14 1.06
CA PHE A 128 -3.24 5.88 -0.35
C PHE A 128 -3.87 4.55 -0.79
N CYS A 129 -4.07 4.42 -2.10
CA CYS A 129 -4.43 3.14 -2.71
C CYS A 129 -3.64 2.90 -3.99
N SER A 130 -3.59 1.64 -4.43
CA SER A 130 -3.04 1.27 -5.74
C SER A 130 -4.12 0.66 -6.62
N ILE A 131 -4.12 1.04 -7.90
CA ILE A 131 -5.09 0.56 -8.90
C ILE A 131 -4.34 0.18 -10.16
N SER A 132 -4.55 -1.04 -10.63
CA SER A 132 -4.05 -1.46 -11.94
C SER A 132 -5.03 -1.06 -13.04
N LEU A 133 -4.53 -0.41 -14.09
CA LEU A 133 -5.30 -0.09 -15.30
C LEU A 133 -5.35 -1.25 -16.30
N SER A 134 -4.85 -2.44 -15.91
CA SER A 134 -4.92 -3.62 -16.75
C SER A 134 -6.34 -4.20 -16.76
N ASP A 135 -6.99 -4.10 -17.91
CA ASP A 135 -8.31 -4.67 -18.19
C ASP A 135 -8.25 -6.07 -18.82
N LEU A 136 -7.09 -6.73 -18.68
CA LEU A 136 -6.92 -8.10 -19.17
C LEU A 136 -7.77 -9.10 -18.39
N LEU A 137 -7.80 -8.99 -17.07
CA LEU A 137 -8.49 -9.90 -16.15
C LEU A 137 -9.60 -9.22 -15.34
N THR A 138 -9.66 -7.89 -15.36
CA THR A 138 -10.66 -7.11 -14.64
C THR A 138 -11.47 -6.27 -15.61
N PRO A 139 -12.80 -6.37 -15.64
CA PRO A 139 -13.63 -5.55 -16.51
C PRO A 139 -13.43 -4.07 -16.27
N TRP A 140 -13.34 -3.28 -17.35
CA TRP A 140 -13.15 -1.82 -17.26
C TRP A 140 -14.15 -1.10 -16.34
N PRO A 141 -15.46 -1.39 -16.34
CA PRO A 141 -16.40 -0.73 -15.43
C PRO A 141 -16.04 -0.91 -13.94
N THR A 142 -15.42 -2.03 -13.59
CA THR A 142 -14.94 -2.28 -12.22
C THR A 142 -13.72 -1.41 -11.89
N ILE A 143 -12.79 -1.28 -12.84
CA ILE A 143 -11.62 -0.39 -12.70
C ILE A 143 -12.09 1.06 -12.59
N ALA A 144 -13.00 1.49 -13.46
CA ALA A 144 -13.54 2.84 -13.49
C ALA A 144 -14.22 3.23 -12.16
N ARG A 145 -15.03 2.33 -11.57
CA ARG A 145 -15.64 2.56 -10.24
C ARG A 145 -14.59 2.72 -9.13
N ARG A 146 -13.49 1.94 -9.18
CA ARG A 146 -12.39 2.06 -8.21
C ARG A 146 -11.67 3.39 -8.36
N LEU A 147 -11.44 3.84 -9.59
CA LEU A 147 -10.81 5.13 -9.88
C LEU A 147 -11.69 6.29 -9.39
N ASP A 148 -12.99 6.27 -9.69
CA ASP A 148 -13.94 7.28 -9.28
C ASP A 148 -14.05 7.36 -7.75
N ALA A 149 -14.21 6.23 -7.08
CA ALA A 149 -14.27 6.16 -5.62
C ALA A 149 -12.97 6.67 -4.95
N ALA A 150 -11.81 6.29 -5.47
CA ALA A 150 -10.52 6.76 -4.95
C ALA A 150 -10.32 8.26 -5.18
N ALA A 151 -10.78 8.79 -6.31
CA ALA A 151 -10.72 10.20 -6.63
C ALA A 151 -11.64 11.01 -5.70
N GLN A 152 -12.87 10.55 -5.50
CA GLN A 152 -13.86 11.17 -4.64
C GLN A 152 -13.44 11.17 -3.16
N ALA A 153 -12.87 10.03 -2.69
CA ALA A 153 -12.41 9.88 -1.31
C ALA A 153 -11.06 10.54 -1.02
N ASP A 154 -10.48 11.21 -1.99
CA ASP A 154 -9.24 11.99 -1.87
C ASP A 154 -7.99 11.17 -1.45
N PHE A 155 -7.91 9.89 -1.83
CA PHE A 155 -6.70 9.08 -1.64
C PHE A 155 -5.56 9.55 -2.53
N VAL A 156 -4.32 9.46 -2.06
CA VAL A 156 -3.18 9.41 -2.98
C VAL A 156 -3.25 8.11 -3.76
N VAL A 157 -3.06 8.16 -5.07
CA VAL A 157 -3.27 6.96 -5.91
C VAL A 157 -2.03 6.61 -6.71
N ALA A 158 -1.63 5.33 -6.65
CA ALA A 158 -0.62 4.76 -7.52
C ALA A 158 -1.28 3.94 -8.64
N LEU A 159 -1.09 4.33 -9.89
CA LEU A 159 -1.57 3.58 -11.03
C LEU A 159 -0.50 2.62 -11.53
N TYR A 160 -0.82 1.33 -11.50
CA TYR A 160 -0.03 0.26 -12.09
C TYR A 160 -0.52 -0.07 -13.49
N ASN A 161 0.39 -0.57 -14.33
CA ASN A 161 0.10 -0.92 -15.72
C ASN A 161 -0.62 0.19 -16.49
N PRO A 162 -0.17 1.46 -16.38
CA PRO A 162 -0.94 2.61 -16.85
C PRO A 162 -1.12 2.63 -18.37
N LYS A 163 -0.16 2.10 -19.13
CA LYS A 163 -0.19 2.08 -20.59
C LYS A 163 0.62 0.92 -21.15
N SER A 164 0.20 0.39 -22.28
CA SER A 164 0.96 -0.59 -23.07
C SER A 164 0.79 -0.30 -24.56
N GLY A 165 1.46 -1.06 -25.42
CA GLY A 165 1.32 -0.89 -26.89
C GLY A 165 -0.13 -1.02 -27.40
N ARG A 166 -0.98 -1.77 -26.70
CA ARG A 166 -2.40 -1.99 -27.07
C ARG A 166 -3.38 -1.22 -26.18
N ARG A 167 -2.98 -0.84 -24.97
CA ARG A 167 -3.80 -0.13 -23.97
C ARG A 167 -3.32 1.30 -23.85
N THR A 168 -3.90 2.20 -24.62
CA THR A 168 -3.49 3.61 -24.65
C THR A 168 -4.56 4.56 -24.11
N ARG A 169 -5.83 4.13 -24.07
CA ARG A 169 -6.96 4.95 -23.63
C ARG A 169 -7.19 4.93 -22.12
N GLN A 170 -6.83 3.86 -21.43
CA GLN A 170 -7.12 3.66 -20.01
C GLN A 170 -6.57 4.77 -19.13
N ILE A 171 -5.39 5.30 -19.45
CA ILE A 171 -4.82 6.44 -18.71
C ILE A 171 -5.58 7.75 -18.95
N VAL A 172 -6.11 7.94 -20.16
CA VAL A 172 -6.94 9.12 -20.52
C VAL A 172 -8.28 9.05 -19.76
N GLU A 173 -8.93 7.90 -19.76
CA GLU A 173 -10.17 7.67 -19.02
C GLU A 173 -9.96 7.85 -17.50
N ALA A 174 -8.84 7.35 -16.97
CA ALA A 174 -8.47 7.57 -15.57
C ALA A 174 -8.32 9.08 -15.27
N GLN A 175 -7.60 9.82 -16.10
CA GLN A 175 -7.46 11.27 -15.96
C GLN A 175 -8.82 11.98 -15.92
N GLN A 176 -9.73 11.63 -16.83
CA GLN A 176 -11.07 12.24 -16.89
C GLN A 176 -11.88 11.96 -15.63
N LEU A 177 -11.81 10.73 -15.09
CA LEU A 177 -12.49 10.38 -13.84
C LEU A 177 -11.93 11.18 -12.65
N PHE A 178 -10.61 11.30 -12.55
CA PHE A 178 -9.99 12.10 -11.48
C PHE A 178 -10.33 13.58 -11.57
N LEU A 179 -10.36 14.17 -12.77
CA LEU A 179 -10.70 15.58 -12.99
C LEU A 179 -12.14 15.94 -12.58
N ARG A 180 -13.02 14.97 -12.41
CA ARG A 180 -14.38 15.20 -11.88
C ARG A 180 -14.38 15.60 -10.40
N HIS A 181 -13.34 15.22 -9.65
CA HIS A 181 -13.27 15.33 -8.20
C HIS A 181 -12.08 16.13 -7.69
N ARG A 182 -11.04 16.31 -8.52
CA ARG A 182 -9.78 16.93 -8.12
C ARG A 182 -9.42 18.13 -8.98
N SER A 183 -8.61 19.02 -8.42
CA SER A 183 -8.06 20.16 -9.16
C SER A 183 -7.26 19.70 -10.37
N PRO A 184 -7.39 20.35 -11.53
CA PRO A 184 -6.52 20.15 -12.68
C PRO A 184 -5.02 20.25 -12.34
N THR A 185 -4.68 21.13 -11.38
CA THR A 185 -3.29 21.36 -10.91
C THR A 185 -2.79 20.36 -9.87
N THR A 186 -3.60 19.33 -9.52
CA THR A 186 -3.16 18.26 -8.60
C THR A 186 -1.83 17.68 -9.09
N PRO A 187 -0.79 17.60 -8.21
CA PRO A 187 0.51 17.07 -8.59
C PRO A 187 0.45 15.59 -9.01
N VAL A 188 1.16 15.29 -10.08
CA VAL A 188 1.35 13.93 -10.60
C VAL A 188 2.83 13.67 -10.84
N ALA A 189 3.31 12.51 -10.39
CA ALA A 189 4.66 12.04 -10.71
C ALA A 189 4.59 10.76 -11.53
N ILE A 190 5.36 10.70 -12.60
CA ILE A 190 5.51 9.52 -13.46
C ILE A 190 6.92 9.00 -13.28
N VAL A 191 7.06 7.78 -12.77
CA VAL A 191 8.36 7.15 -12.56
C VAL A 191 8.46 5.94 -13.46
N LYS A 192 9.42 5.96 -14.36
CA LYS A 192 9.68 4.90 -15.34
C LYS A 192 10.98 4.18 -14.97
N SER A 193 10.93 2.85 -14.92
CA SER A 193 12.09 2.00 -14.64
C SER A 193 12.83 2.38 -13.34
N ALA A 194 12.10 2.57 -12.24
CA ALA A 194 12.64 2.93 -10.93
C ALA A 194 13.83 2.04 -10.53
N TYR A 195 14.93 2.65 -10.08
CA TYR A 195 16.19 2.01 -9.70
C TYR A 195 16.84 1.12 -10.78
N ARG A 196 16.50 1.36 -12.04
CA ARG A 196 17.10 0.66 -13.18
C ARG A 196 17.89 1.62 -14.06
N ARG A 197 18.75 1.09 -14.93
CA ARG A 197 19.64 1.89 -15.82
C ARG A 197 18.91 2.97 -16.62
N ARG A 198 17.63 2.77 -16.95
CA ARG A 198 16.82 3.74 -17.74
C ARG A 198 15.76 4.42 -16.86
N GLN A 199 16.11 4.68 -15.59
CA GLN A 199 15.23 5.43 -14.70
C GLN A 199 14.95 6.83 -15.27
N HIS A 200 13.67 7.19 -15.28
CA HIS A 200 13.23 8.52 -15.64
C HIS A 200 12.10 8.96 -14.71
N ILE A 201 12.15 10.22 -14.29
CA ILE A 201 11.14 10.82 -13.41
C ILE A 201 10.63 12.07 -14.11
N GLU A 202 9.32 12.18 -14.26
CA GLU A 202 8.63 13.33 -14.80
C GLU A 202 7.57 13.81 -13.81
N PHE A 203 7.57 15.10 -13.50
CA PHE A 203 6.52 15.74 -12.72
C PHE A 203 5.61 16.52 -13.64
N THR A 204 4.31 16.39 -13.42
CA THR A 204 3.27 17.06 -14.19
C THR A 204 2.06 17.35 -13.30
N THR A 205 0.97 17.78 -13.90
CA THR A 205 -0.31 18.03 -13.26
C THR A 205 -1.38 17.05 -13.79
N LEU A 206 -2.46 16.90 -13.05
CA LEU A 206 -3.52 15.95 -13.38
C LEU A 206 -4.11 16.20 -14.77
N ASP A 207 -4.32 17.46 -15.17
CA ASP A 207 -4.85 17.84 -16.49
C ASP A 207 -3.92 17.49 -17.66
N ARG A 208 -2.61 17.31 -17.39
CA ARG A 208 -1.60 16.97 -18.39
C ARG A 208 -1.05 15.55 -18.26
N MET A 209 -1.56 14.77 -17.31
CA MET A 209 -1.05 13.43 -17.00
C MET A 209 -1.00 12.52 -18.23
N ALA A 210 -2.03 12.50 -19.07
CA ALA A 210 -2.11 11.61 -20.23
C ALA A 210 -1.16 12.00 -21.36
N GLU A 211 -0.60 13.21 -21.37
CA GLU A 211 0.37 13.72 -22.37
C GLU A 211 1.80 13.24 -22.08
N ALA A 212 2.08 12.84 -20.84
CA ALA A 212 3.40 12.45 -20.38
C ALA A 212 3.91 11.13 -21.02
N ASP A 213 5.24 10.90 -20.97
CA ASP A 213 5.86 9.67 -21.48
C ASP A 213 5.56 8.47 -20.56
N ILE A 214 4.35 7.98 -20.64
CA ILE A 214 3.87 6.81 -19.87
C ILE A 214 4.00 5.54 -20.73
N GLY A 215 4.62 4.51 -20.16
CA GLY A 215 4.78 3.20 -20.78
C GLY A 215 4.51 2.06 -19.82
N MET A 216 4.77 0.83 -20.27
CA MET A 216 4.53 -0.40 -19.49
C MET A 216 5.36 -0.47 -18.19
N LEU A 217 6.53 0.16 -18.17
CA LEU A 217 7.43 0.18 -17.00
C LEU A 217 7.26 1.44 -16.15
N SER A 218 6.15 2.17 -16.33
CA SER A 218 5.82 3.37 -15.56
C SER A 218 4.88 3.04 -14.41
N THR A 219 5.08 3.74 -13.30
CA THR A 219 4.11 3.90 -12.21
C THR A 219 3.72 5.36 -12.16
N VAL A 220 2.43 5.66 -12.09
CA VAL A 220 1.92 7.02 -12.00
C VAL A 220 1.43 7.25 -10.57
N LEU A 221 1.96 8.27 -9.91
CA LEU A 221 1.55 8.69 -8.57
C LEU A 221 0.73 9.97 -8.70
N ILE A 222 -0.53 9.93 -8.29
CA ILE A 222 -1.46 11.05 -8.31
C ILE A 222 -1.65 11.54 -6.87
N GLY A 223 -1.33 12.81 -6.62
CA GLY A 223 -1.51 13.43 -5.31
C GLY A 223 -2.98 13.59 -4.92
N ASN A 224 -3.20 13.94 -3.66
CA ASN A 224 -4.53 14.35 -3.16
C ASN A 224 -4.61 15.88 -3.00
N SER A 225 -5.70 16.38 -2.40
CA SER A 225 -5.93 17.80 -2.19
C SER A 225 -4.86 18.51 -1.33
N ASN A 226 -4.11 17.76 -0.52
CA ASN A 226 -3.04 18.27 0.35
C ASN A 226 -1.65 18.09 -0.24
N THR A 227 -1.52 17.38 -1.37
CA THR A 227 -0.23 17.13 -2.00
C THR A 227 0.30 18.41 -2.65
N PHE A 228 1.58 18.71 -2.44
CA PHE A 228 2.25 19.83 -3.07
C PHE A 228 3.61 19.43 -3.63
N MET A 229 4.11 20.27 -4.53
CA MET A 229 5.46 20.19 -5.10
C MET A 229 6.34 21.28 -4.50
N GLN A 230 7.51 20.92 -3.96
CA GLN A 230 8.49 21.87 -3.47
C GLN A 230 9.91 21.34 -3.67
N HIS A 231 10.80 22.17 -4.21
CA HIS A 231 12.20 21.80 -4.46
C HIS A 231 12.39 20.48 -5.24
N GLY A 232 11.49 20.18 -6.19
CA GLY A 232 11.54 18.94 -6.95
C GLY A 232 11.06 17.70 -6.19
N LEU A 233 10.39 17.89 -5.05
CA LEU A 233 9.82 16.82 -4.25
C LEU A 233 8.30 16.89 -4.25
N MET A 234 7.65 15.73 -4.39
CA MET A 234 6.21 15.54 -4.22
C MET A 234 5.93 15.10 -2.79
N ILE A 235 5.18 15.89 -2.05
CA ILE A 235 4.95 15.67 -0.61
C ILE A 235 3.45 15.69 -0.32
N THR A 236 2.96 14.67 0.37
CA THR A 236 1.61 14.65 0.97
C THR A 236 1.75 14.71 2.48
N PRO A 237 1.37 15.83 3.14
CA PRO A 237 1.52 15.98 4.58
C PRO A 237 0.67 14.97 5.36
N ARG A 238 1.23 14.44 6.45
CA ARG A 238 0.49 13.51 7.33
C ARG A 238 -0.57 14.18 8.21
N GLY A 239 -0.71 15.50 8.13
CA GLY A 239 -1.68 16.25 8.92
C GLY A 239 -1.15 16.77 10.27
N TYR A 240 0.15 16.73 10.51
CA TYR A 240 0.72 17.35 11.73
C TYR A 240 0.31 18.80 11.89
N ALA A 241 0.22 19.54 10.79
CA ALA A 241 -0.21 20.93 10.79
C ALA A 241 -1.64 21.17 11.30
N ASN A 242 -2.47 20.14 11.34
CA ASN A 242 -3.82 20.25 11.93
C ASN A 242 -3.77 20.40 13.45
N LYS A 243 -2.70 19.92 14.08
CA LYS A 243 -2.58 19.85 15.54
C LYS A 243 -1.43 20.65 16.11
N TYR A 244 -0.34 20.77 15.37
CA TYR A 244 0.89 21.39 15.83
C TYR A 244 1.26 22.58 14.96
N ASP A 245 1.92 23.56 15.54
CA ASP A 245 2.68 24.54 14.79
C ASP A 245 3.98 23.90 14.28
N VAL A 246 4.02 23.57 13.01
CA VAL A 246 5.17 22.89 12.38
C VAL A 246 6.28 23.85 11.98
N THR A 247 6.04 25.15 12.04
CA THR A 247 6.97 26.22 11.61
C THR A 247 7.58 27.01 12.75
N GLY A 248 6.94 27.03 13.91
CA GLY A 248 7.36 27.77 15.08
C GLY A 248 8.01 26.90 16.16
N ASP A 249 7.58 27.08 17.38
CA ASP A 249 8.09 26.41 18.59
C ASP A 249 7.58 24.94 18.72
N ARG A 250 6.88 24.43 17.73
CA ARG A 250 6.24 23.10 17.72
C ARG A 250 5.19 22.91 18.80
N GLY A 251 4.64 24.00 19.32
CA GLY A 251 3.55 24.00 20.26
C GLY A 251 2.28 23.35 19.72
N VAL A 252 1.42 22.89 20.62
CA VAL A 252 0.09 22.40 20.28
C VAL A 252 -0.79 23.60 19.99
N LYS A 253 -1.51 23.58 18.87
CA LYS A 253 -2.45 24.64 18.49
C LYS A 253 -3.58 24.78 19.52
N GLY A 254 -4.11 25.99 19.66
CA GLY A 254 -5.22 26.29 20.57
C GLY A 254 -6.43 25.36 20.29
N GLY A 255 -7.02 24.83 21.34
CA GLY A 255 -8.12 23.88 21.26
C GLY A 255 -7.69 22.40 21.14
N GLU A 256 -6.45 22.14 20.79
CA GLU A 256 -5.89 20.78 20.67
C GLU A 256 -5.12 20.36 21.93
N ARG A 257 -4.93 19.06 22.12
CA ARG A 257 -4.18 18.50 23.26
C ARG A 257 -3.11 17.52 22.79
N SER A 258 -1.90 17.64 23.35
CA SER A 258 -0.81 16.71 23.03
C SER A 258 -1.18 15.27 23.44
N GLY A 259 -0.88 14.30 22.57
CA GLY A 259 -1.13 12.87 22.84
C GLY A 259 -2.61 12.45 22.86
N ARG A 260 -3.53 13.31 22.42
CA ARG A 260 -4.97 13.01 22.28
C ARG A 260 -5.39 13.07 20.82
N SER A 261 -6.56 12.54 20.48
CA SER A 261 -7.17 12.72 19.15
C SER A 261 -7.39 14.21 18.86
N LEU A 262 -7.53 14.57 17.60
CA LEU A 262 -7.96 15.92 17.18
C LEU A 262 -9.30 16.27 17.84
N SER A 263 -9.52 17.55 18.09
CA SER A 263 -10.84 18.08 18.51
C SER A 263 -11.95 17.72 17.50
N SER A 264 -11.60 17.61 16.20
CA SER A 264 -12.46 17.12 15.13
C SER A 264 -12.37 15.61 14.89
N GLY A 265 -11.72 14.85 15.81
CA GLY A 265 -11.72 13.39 15.77
C GLY A 265 -13.09 12.79 16.07
N LEU A 266 -13.24 11.47 16.07
CA LEU A 266 -14.54 10.80 16.15
C LEU A 266 -15.47 11.39 17.22
N ASN A 267 -14.98 11.52 18.46
CA ASN A 267 -15.81 12.02 19.56
C ASN A 267 -16.24 13.47 19.38
N GLY A 268 -15.33 14.34 18.94
CA GLY A 268 -15.66 15.75 18.69
C GLY A 268 -16.54 15.91 17.46
N TRP A 269 -16.33 15.11 16.42
CA TRP A 269 -17.19 15.07 15.25
C TRP A 269 -18.62 14.64 15.63
N LEU A 270 -18.80 13.57 16.43
CA LEU A 270 -20.11 13.14 16.90
C LEU A 270 -20.84 14.24 17.71
N GLN A 271 -20.09 14.93 18.60
CA GLN A 271 -20.66 16.07 19.35
C GLN A 271 -21.14 17.18 18.40
N SER A 272 -20.35 17.53 17.38
CA SER A 272 -20.73 18.53 16.40
C SER A 272 -21.93 18.08 15.58
N LEU A 273 -21.96 16.81 15.13
CA LEU A 273 -23.05 16.21 14.38
C LEU A 273 -24.39 16.32 15.13
N HIS A 274 -24.40 15.94 16.42
CA HIS A 274 -25.58 16.05 17.28
C HIS A 274 -26.01 17.50 17.50
N ALA A 275 -25.04 18.41 17.68
CA ALA A 275 -25.34 19.84 17.86
C ALA A 275 -25.97 20.46 16.60
N ASP A 276 -25.42 20.15 15.42
CA ASP A 276 -25.95 20.67 14.15
C ASP A 276 -27.34 20.10 13.87
N HIS A 277 -27.58 18.82 14.18
CA HIS A 277 -28.91 18.22 14.07
C HIS A 277 -29.90 18.85 15.03
N ALA A 278 -29.52 19.07 16.28
CA ALA A 278 -30.36 19.76 17.28
C ALA A 278 -30.66 21.23 16.89
N ALA A 279 -29.75 21.86 16.14
CA ALA A 279 -29.95 23.20 15.56
C ALA A 279 -30.88 23.21 14.34
N GLY A 280 -31.38 22.05 13.90
CA GLY A 280 -32.39 21.93 12.84
C GLY A 280 -31.83 21.46 11.49
N MET A 281 -30.55 21.06 11.39
CA MET A 281 -30.00 20.51 10.15
C MET A 281 -30.56 19.11 9.90
N SER A 282 -31.04 18.84 8.69
CA SER A 282 -31.58 17.53 8.34
C SER A 282 -30.46 16.48 8.19
N VAL A 283 -30.81 15.19 8.38
CA VAL A 283 -29.89 14.08 8.17
C VAL A 283 -29.31 14.07 6.75
N ALA A 284 -30.15 14.47 5.76
CA ALA A 284 -29.72 14.56 4.37
C ALA A 284 -28.69 15.69 4.15
N ASP A 285 -28.89 16.84 4.79
CA ASP A 285 -27.95 17.96 4.70
C ASP A 285 -26.61 17.63 5.39
N LEU A 286 -26.67 16.98 6.55
CA LEU A 286 -25.47 16.48 7.25
C LEU A 286 -24.72 15.45 6.41
N ALA A 287 -25.43 14.51 5.79
CA ALA A 287 -24.83 13.52 4.89
C ALA A 287 -24.13 14.20 3.69
N ALA A 288 -24.76 15.21 3.12
CA ALA A 288 -24.16 15.99 2.03
C ALA A 288 -22.94 16.81 2.49
N GLN A 289 -23.03 17.47 3.66
CA GLN A 289 -21.94 18.25 4.24
C GLN A 289 -20.70 17.40 4.49
N TYR A 290 -20.87 16.24 5.12
CA TYR A 290 -19.74 15.35 5.46
C TYR A 290 -19.38 14.38 4.32
N ARG A 291 -20.14 14.35 3.23
CA ARG A 291 -20.00 13.41 2.10
C ARG A 291 -20.00 11.95 2.57
N LEU A 292 -20.88 11.64 3.51
CA LEU A 292 -21.07 10.31 4.10
C LEU A 292 -22.47 9.77 3.75
N PRO A 293 -22.68 8.45 3.76
CA PRO A 293 -23.99 7.85 3.52
C PRO A 293 -25.02 8.31 4.54
N VAL A 294 -26.28 8.51 4.08
CA VAL A 294 -27.38 8.99 4.92
C VAL A 294 -27.67 8.04 6.08
N ASP A 295 -27.63 6.73 5.82
CA ASP A 295 -27.81 5.67 6.82
C ASP A 295 -26.71 5.66 7.88
N TYR A 296 -25.47 5.97 7.50
CA TYR A 296 -24.36 6.11 8.43
C TYR A 296 -24.53 7.33 9.35
N ILE A 297 -24.97 8.48 8.81
CA ILE A 297 -25.27 9.68 9.60
C ILE A 297 -26.43 9.41 10.56
N GLN A 298 -27.51 8.76 10.09
CA GLN A 298 -28.64 8.41 10.95
C GLN A 298 -28.19 7.47 12.09
N ALA A 299 -27.45 6.41 11.78
CA ALA A 299 -26.92 5.50 12.80
C ALA A 299 -26.01 6.20 13.81
N SER A 300 -25.23 7.20 13.36
CA SER A 300 -24.37 8.01 14.23
C SER A 300 -25.15 8.92 15.17
N LEU A 301 -26.31 9.42 14.75
CA LEU A 301 -27.23 10.23 15.57
C LEU A 301 -28.04 9.37 16.55
N ASP A 302 -28.36 8.13 16.17
CA ASP A 302 -29.09 7.18 17.05
C ASP A 302 -28.19 6.58 18.13
N ALA A 303 -26.88 6.60 17.91
CA ALA A 303 -25.90 6.09 18.88
C ALA A 303 -25.73 7.08 20.06
N PRO A 304 -25.55 6.57 21.29
CA PRO A 304 -25.27 7.43 22.43
C PRO A 304 -23.95 8.16 22.24
N LEU A 305 -23.89 9.42 22.63
CA LEU A 305 -22.64 10.19 22.60
C LEU A 305 -21.60 9.49 23.50
N PRO A 306 -20.35 9.39 23.04
CA PRO A 306 -19.27 8.82 23.84
C PRO A 306 -19.07 9.64 25.11
N GLU A 307 -18.85 8.97 26.23
CA GLU A 307 -18.50 9.63 27.49
C GLU A 307 -17.25 10.51 27.31
N PRO A 308 -17.19 11.67 27.97
CA PRO A 308 -15.99 12.48 27.95
C PRO A 308 -14.77 11.66 28.41
N GLU A 309 -13.68 11.68 27.67
CA GLU A 309 -12.43 10.99 28.04
C GLU A 309 -11.96 11.49 29.42
N VAL A 310 -12.19 10.68 30.46
CA VAL A 310 -11.63 10.94 31.79
C VAL A 310 -10.12 10.79 31.69
N SER A 311 -9.39 11.86 31.97
CA SER A 311 -7.92 11.86 32.04
C SER A 311 -7.46 10.82 33.07
N LYS A 312 -7.06 9.63 32.63
CA LYS A 312 -6.25 8.74 33.45
C LYS A 312 -4.91 9.44 33.65
N SER A 313 -4.74 10.12 34.78
CA SER A 313 -3.43 10.65 35.18
C SER A 313 -2.43 9.48 35.11
N ARG A 314 -1.33 9.67 34.37
CA ARG A 314 -0.21 8.73 34.42
C ARG A 314 0.14 8.54 35.89
N ARG A 315 -0.09 7.35 36.46
CA ARG A 315 0.56 6.93 37.68
C ARG A 315 2.06 7.11 37.45
N LYS A 316 2.64 8.14 38.07
CA LYS A 316 4.10 8.24 38.21
C LYS A 316 4.52 6.98 38.94
N THR A 317 5.24 6.10 38.30
CA THR A 317 5.98 5.02 38.94
C THR A 317 6.90 5.73 39.97
N PRO A 318 6.87 5.36 41.26
CA PRO A 318 7.78 5.94 42.22
C PRO A 318 9.22 5.64 41.77
N ALA A 319 10.05 6.66 41.70
CA ALA A 319 11.47 6.47 41.51
C ALA A 319 11.97 5.55 42.61
N ALA A 320 12.60 4.45 42.24
CA ALA A 320 13.32 3.59 43.17
C ALA A 320 14.44 4.44 43.82
N SER A 321 14.26 4.76 45.07
CA SER A 321 15.30 5.35 45.92
C SER A 321 16.34 4.28 46.24
N GLY A 322 17.36 4.17 45.40
CA GLY A 322 18.57 3.42 45.70
C GLY A 322 19.60 4.37 46.32
N SER A 323 19.71 4.35 47.60
CA SER A 323 20.84 4.97 48.32
C SER A 323 22.11 4.18 48.08
N PRO A 324 23.25 4.81 47.88
CA PRO A 324 24.52 4.13 47.95
C PRO A 324 25.12 4.39 49.37
N GLU A 325 25.18 3.36 50.16
CA GLU A 325 26.16 3.23 51.26
C GLU A 325 27.12 2.16 50.81
N GLY A 326 28.39 2.31 50.68
CA GLY A 326 29.39 2.93 51.57
C GLY A 326 30.27 1.80 52.08
N ASN A 327 31.58 1.96 51.84
CA ASN A 327 32.71 1.34 52.53
C ASN A 327 33.28 -0.03 52.08
N ALA A 328 34.47 0.12 51.79
CA ALA A 328 35.79 -0.47 52.02
C ALA A 328 36.49 -0.94 50.75
#